data_061ae55c8759194a5149d771242564ea
#
_entry.id   061ae55c8759194a5149d771242564ea
#
_cell.length_a   1.000
_cell.length_b   1.000
_cell.length_c   1.000
_cell.angle_alpha   90.00
_cell.angle_beta   90.00
_cell.angle_gamma   90.00
#
_symmetry.space_group_name_H-M   'P 1'
#
loop_
_entity.id
_entity.type
_entity.pdbx_description
1 polymer ?
#
loop_
_entity_poly.entity_id
_entity_poly.type
_entity_poly.pdbx_seq_one_letter_code
_entity_poly.pdbx_strand_id
1 'polypeptide(L)'
;MAKGGPIRSHSTETSESPWNGSRNEKNLGDAGESTLRRAYAWVEPEGDPNTKSAYKFIHHEVTKDGTVGPANERAAVNGIAVLNGARGGADIPASDRKGVHNHLGRHLRDAGKEPADLKP
;
A
#
# COMPACT_ATOMS: atom_id res chain seq x y z
N MET A 1 -17.81 1.42 10.43
CA MET A 1 -16.80 0.84 11.29
C MET A 1 -15.55 0.47 10.50
N ALA A 2 -14.41 0.94 10.94
CA ALA A 2 -13.16 0.63 10.27
C ALA A 2 -12.83 -0.84 10.46
N LYS A 3 -12.35 -1.46 9.40
CA LYS A 3 -11.92 -2.85 9.44
C LYS A 3 -10.43 -2.93 9.20
N GLY A 4 -9.75 -3.71 10.03
CA GLY A 4 -8.35 -4.00 9.83
C GLY A 4 -8.14 -5.05 8.75
N GLY A 5 -6.87 -5.28 8.42
CA GLY A 5 -6.48 -6.24 7.40
C GLY A 5 -6.26 -5.60 6.05
N PRO A 6 -6.35 -6.39 4.96
CA PRO A 6 -6.13 -5.85 3.62
C PRO A 6 -7.14 -4.78 3.26
N ILE A 7 -6.66 -3.69 2.69
CA ILE A 7 -7.52 -2.62 2.23
C ILE A 7 -8.09 -3.02 0.88
N ARG A 8 -9.37 -2.72 0.68
CA ARG A 8 -10.07 -3.09 -0.55
C ARG A 8 -9.35 -2.53 -1.77
N SER A 9 -9.22 -3.34 -2.82
CA SER A 9 -8.62 -2.90 -4.07
C SER A 9 -9.43 -1.78 -4.70
N HIS A 10 -8.74 -0.86 -5.34
CA HIS A 10 -9.38 0.24 -6.07
C HIS A 10 -8.56 0.52 -7.33
N SER A 11 -9.17 1.18 -8.30
CA SER A 11 -8.49 1.60 -9.52
C SER A 11 -8.12 3.07 -9.40
N THR A 12 -6.87 3.39 -9.73
CA THR A 12 -6.38 4.76 -9.76
C THR A 12 -5.42 4.90 -10.93
N GLU A 13 -5.02 6.13 -11.23
CA GLU A 13 -3.91 6.33 -12.14
C GLU A 13 -2.66 5.71 -11.57
N THR A 14 -1.71 5.37 -12.43
CA THR A 14 -0.44 4.80 -12.00
C THR A 14 0.72 5.67 -12.49
N SER A 15 1.87 5.53 -11.83
CA SER A 15 3.06 6.32 -12.12
C SER A 15 4.29 5.42 -12.11
N GLU A 16 5.24 5.68 -13.01
CA GLU A 16 6.53 4.98 -13.06
C GLU A 16 7.65 5.80 -12.44
N SER A 17 7.32 6.89 -11.76
CA SER A 17 8.33 7.76 -11.14
C SER A 17 9.19 7.01 -10.14
N PRO A 18 10.42 7.46 -9.86
CA PRO A 18 11.21 6.88 -8.79
C PRO A 18 10.42 6.93 -7.47
N TRP A 19 10.55 5.87 -6.67
CA TRP A 19 9.77 5.75 -5.45
C TRP A 19 10.57 6.15 -4.22
N ASN A 20 9.99 7.01 -3.40
CA ASN A 20 10.54 7.37 -2.09
C ASN A 20 9.44 7.25 -1.05
N GLY A 21 9.37 6.08 -0.42
CA GLY A 21 8.32 5.79 0.57
C GLY A 21 8.35 6.72 1.76
N SER A 22 9.55 7.02 2.29
CA SER A 22 9.69 7.89 3.46
C SER A 22 9.17 9.28 3.20
N ARG A 23 9.45 9.84 2.02
CA ARG A 23 8.95 11.15 1.65
C ARG A 23 7.43 11.17 1.56
N ASN A 24 6.86 10.16 0.91
CA ASN A 24 5.41 10.10 0.74
C ASN A 24 4.70 9.92 2.08
N GLU A 25 5.25 9.11 2.97
CA GLU A 25 4.70 8.99 4.33
C GLU A 25 4.77 10.30 5.08
N LYS A 26 5.89 11.00 4.97
CA LYS A 26 6.04 12.30 5.62
C LYS A 26 5.01 13.29 5.11
N ASN A 27 4.76 13.28 3.82
CA ASN A 27 3.80 14.19 3.19
C ASN A 27 2.37 13.94 3.65
N LEU A 28 2.04 12.74 4.12
CA LEU A 28 0.72 12.47 4.67
C LEU A 28 0.45 13.24 5.97
N GLY A 29 1.49 13.57 6.72
CA GLY A 29 1.33 14.32 7.96
C GLY A 29 0.35 13.64 8.92
N ASP A 30 -0.63 14.39 9.39
CA ASP A 30 -1.64 13.91 10.34
C ASP A 30 -2.93 13.48 9.63
N ALA A 31 -2.81 12.93 8.43
CA ALA A 31 -3.98 12.49 7.66
C ALA A 31 -4.83 11.50 8.43
N GLY A 32 -6.15 11.57 8.23
CA GLY A 32 -7.09 10.67 8.86
C GLY A 32 -7.31 9.41 8.05
N GLU A 33 -8.19 8.55 8.56
CA GLU A 33 -8.44 7.23 8.02
C GLU A 33 -8.74 7.21 6.53
N SER A 34 -9.62 8.09 6.05
CA SER A 34 -10.03 8.02 4.64
C SER A 34 -8.86 8.27 3.69
N THR A 35 -7.95 9.16 4.06
CA THR A 35 -6.75 9.45 3.28
C THR A 35 -5.74 8.31 3.39
N LEU A 36 -5.51 7.81 4.59
CA LEU A 36 -4.56 6.73 4.82
C LEU A 36 -4.96 5.46 4.07
N ARG A 37 -6.26 5.15 4.04
CA ARG A 37 -6.75 4.00 3.28
C ARG A 37 -6.51 4.12 1.78
N ARG A 38 -6.37 5.32 1.27
CA ARG A 38 -6.05 5.51 -0.16
C ARG A 38 -4.56 5.33 -0.44
N ALA A 39 -3.70 5.50 0.56
CA ALA A 39 -2.25 5.47 0.36
C ALA A 39 -1.61 4.12 0.64
N TYR A 40 -2.24 3.27 1.46
CA TYR A 40 -1.67 2.02 1.94
C TYR A 40 -2.50 0.82 1.50
N ALA A 41 -1.93 -0.40 1.66
CA ALA A 41 -2.63 -1.63 1.28
C ALA A 41 -3.10 -2.46 2.47
N TRP A 42 -2.67 -2.12 3.69
CA TRP A 42 -3.02 -2.91 4.88
C TRP A 42 -3.10 -2.02 6.11
N VAL A 43 -4.05 -2.33 6.99
CA VAL A 43 -4.19 -1.60 8.26
C VAL A 43 -4.33 -2.60 9.41
N GLU A 44 -3.66 -2.30 10.53
CA GLU A 44 -3.65 -3.14 11.72
C GLU A 44 -5.06 -3.25 12.33
N PRO A 45 -5.62 -4.47 12.48
CA PRO A 45 -6.97 -4.62 13.03
C PRO A 45 -7.16 -4.00 14.41
N GLU A 46 -6.14 -4.05 15.26
CA GLU A 46 -6.23 -3.51 16.62
C GLU A 46 -5.65 -2.10 16.73
N GLY A 47 -5.22 -1.52 15.62
CA GLY A 47 -4.59 -0.21 15.64
C GLY A 47 -5.58 0.92 15.50
N ASP A 48 -5.09 2.14 15.72
CA ASP A 48 -5.88 3.35 15.53
C ASP A 48 -5.88 3.70 14.03
N PRO A 49 -7.02 3.59 13.33
CA PRO A 49 -7.05 3.83 11.89
C PRO A 49 -6.77 5.27 11.48
N ASN A 50 -6.66 6.18 12.43
CA ASN A 50 -6.30 7.56 12.16
C ASN A 50 -4.81 7.85 12.36
N THR A 51 -3.98 6.81 12.52
CA THR A 51 -2.53 6.99 12.66
C THR A 51 -1.79 6.18 11.61
N LYS A 52 -0.73 6.78 11.06
CA LYS A 52 0.08 6.11 10.03
C LYS A 52 0.71 4.82 10.52
N SER A 53 1.06 4.75 11.80
CA SER A 53 1.72 3.57 12.35
C SER A 53 0.88 2.31 12.30
N ALA A 54 -0.44 2.45 12.11
CA ALA A 54 -1.34 1.30 11.96
C ALA A 54 -1.33 0.73 10.53
N TYR A 55 -0.68 1.40 9.58
CA TYR A 55 -0.76 1.02 8.17
C TYR A 55 0.56 0.46 7.66
N LYS A 56 0.47 -0.38 6.61
CA LYS A 56 1.64 -0.95 5.93
C LYS A 56 1.42 -0.93 4.42
N PHE A 57 2.51 -0.97 3.69
CA PHE A 57 2.53 -1.04 2.23
C PHE A 57 2.05 0.24 1.56
N ILE A 58 2.67 1.37 1.92
CA ILE A 58 2.41 2.62 1.20
C ILE A 58 2.84 2.45 -0.26
N HIS A 59 2.00 2.87 -1.19
CA HIS A 59 2.28 2.71 -2.62
C HIS A 59 1.70 3.82 -3.48
N HIS A 60 1.15 4.87 -2.88
CA HIS A 60 0.69 6.04 -3.63
C HIS A 60 1.62 7.21 -3.42
N GLU A 61 1.79 8.01 -4.47
CA GLU A 61 2.52 9.26 -4.37
C GLU A 61 1.67 10.27 -3.60
N VAL A 62 2.32 11.06 -2.77
CA VAL A 62 1.62 12.03 -1.93
C VAL A 62 2.30 13.39 -2.12
N THR A 63 1.52 14.40 -2.45
CA THR A 63 2.06 15.75 -2.64
C THR A 63 2.42 16.40 -1.30
N LYS A 64 3.14 17.50 -1.35
CA LYS A 64 3.56 18.20 -0.14
C LYS A 64 2.39 18.65 0.73
N ASP A 65 1.23 18.89 0.13
CA ASP A 65 0.04 19.30 0.86
C ASP A 65 -0.79 18.10 1.35
N GLY A 66 -0.29 16.88 1.19
CA GLY A 66 -0.96 15.70 1.71
C GLY A 66 -1.97 15.07 0.78
N THR A 67 -2.04 15.49 -0.48
CA THR A 67 -2.97 14.90 -1.43
C THR A 67 -2.43 13.58 -1.96
N VAL A 68 -3.22 12.52 -1.85
CA VAL A 68 -2.87 11.20 -2.38
C VAL A 68 -3.09 11.21 -3.88
N GLY A 69 -2.05 10.84 -4.63
CA GLY A 69 -2.06 10.82 -6.08
C GLY A 69 -2.03 9.41 -6.65
N PRO A 70 -1.36 9.23 -7.80
CA PRO A 70 -1.37 7.93 -8.47
C PRO A 70 -0.64 6.86 -7.67
N ALA A 71 -1.01 5.60 -7.91
CA ALA A 71 -0.28 4.47 -7.38
C ALA A 71 1.07 4.39 -8.08
N ASN A 72 2.13 4.22 -7.31
CA ASN A 72 3.46 4.11 -7.87
C ASN A 72 3.76 2.64 -8.18
N GLU A 73 4.12 2.36 -9.44
CA GLU A 73 4.34 0.98 -9.88
C GLU A 73 5.52 0.34 -9.19
N ARG A 74 6.59 1.10 -8.95
CA ARG A 74 7.77 0.57 -8.26
C ARG A 74 7.46 0.21 -6.82
N ALA A 75 6.64 1.02 -6.15
CA ALA A 75 6.21 0.73 -4.79
C ALA A 75 5.35 -0.54 -4.75
N ALA A 76 4.48 -0.73 -5.73
CA ALA A 76 3.66 -1.95 -5.78
C ALA A 76 4.53 -3.19 -5.99
N VAL A 77 5.52 -3.12 -6.88
CA VAL A 77 6.46 -4.23 -7.09
C VAL A 77 7.23 -4.52 -5.81
N ASN A 78 7.73 -3.47 -5.15
CA ASN A 78 8.48 -3.63 -3.89
C ASN A 78 7.61 -4.24 -2.80
N GLY A 79 6.35 -3.84 -2.71
CA GLY A 79 5.43 -4.39 -1.72
C GLY A 79 5.19 -5.87 -1.92
N ILE A 80 5.01 -6.30 -3.17
CA ILE A 80 4.84 -7.71 -3.48
C ILE A 80 6.13 -8.48 -3.17
N ALA A 81 7.30 -7.90 -3.45
CA ALA A 81 8.56 -8.53 -3.10
C ALA A 81 8.68 -8.74 -1.59
N VAL A 82 8.25 -7.76 -0.79
CA VAL A 82 8.25 -7.88 0.67
C VAL A 82 7.28 -8.98 1.12
N LEU A 83 6.09 -9.06 0.52
CA LEU A 83 5.17 -10.16 0.80
C LEU A 83 5.83 -11.51 0.54
N ASN A 84 6.68 -11.58 -0.47
CA ASN A 84 7.36 -12.82 -0.87
C ASN A 84 8.69 -13.05 -0.12
N GLY A 85 8.96 -12.27 0.92
CA GLY A 85 10.09 -12.51 1.81
C GLY A 85 11.24 -11.53 1.70
N ALA A 86 11.21 -10.59 0.76
CA ALA A 86 12.27 -9.59 0.67
C ALA A 86 12.36 -8.78 1.96
N ARG A 87 13.56 -8.43 2.38
CA ARG A 87 13.82 -7.64 3.59
C ARG A 87 13.23 -8.28 4.86
N GLY A 88 13.16 -9.60 4.89
CA GLY A 88 12.61 -10.32 6.05
C GLY A 88 11.10 -10.49 6.03
N GLY A 89 10.44 -10.08 4.97
CA GLY A 89 9.00 -10.25 4.84
C GLY A 89 8.20 -9.16 5.51
N ALA A 90 6.89 -9.35 5.56
CA ALA A 90 5.97 -8.42 6.19
C ALA A 90 5.38 -9.06 7.46
N ASP A 91 5.26 -8.26 8.51
CA ASP A 91 4.66 -8.70 9.76
C ASP A 91 3.16 -8.50 9.73
N ILE A 92 2.48 -9.36 8.96
CA ILE A 92 1.03 -9.37 8.87
C ILE A 92 0.55 -10.82 8.95
N PRO A 93 -0.72 -11.05 9.35
CA PRO A 93 -1.25 -12.43 9.38
C PRO A 93 -1.16 -13.10 8.01
N ALA A 94 -0.82 -14.37 8.00
CA ALA A 94 -0.70 -15.13 6.75
C ALA A 94 -1.98 -15.06 5.92
N SER A 95 -3.14 -15.04 6.57
CA SER A 95 -4.43 -14.97 5.89
C SER A 95 -4.65 -13.64 5.15
N ASP A 96 -3.89 -12.59 5.49
CA ASP A 96 -4.05 -11.28 4.87
C ASP A 96 -3.15 -11.10 3.64
N ARG A 97 -2.17 -11.99 3.43
CA ARG A 97 -1.21 -11.83 2.35
C ARG A 97 -1.87 -11.78 0.98
N LYS A 98 -2.85 -12.62 0.75
CA LYS A 98 -3.54 -12.67 -0.54
C LYS A 98 -4.26 -11.36 -0.84
N GLY A 99 -4.92 -10.78 0.15
CA GLY A 99 -5.63 -9.52 -0.04
C GLY A 99 -4.68 -8.37 -0.36
N VAL A 100 -3.53 -8.30 0.31
CA VAL A 100 -2.52 -7.28 0.02
C VAL A 100 -1.96 -7.48 -1.39
N HIS A 101 -1.66 -8.73 -1.76
CA HIS A 101 -1.18 -9.05 -3.10
C HIS A 101 -2.20 -8.62 -4.15
N ASN A 102 -3.47 -8.88 -3.93
CA ASN A 102 -4.53 -8.47 -4.86
C ASN A 102 -4.60 -6.95 -4.98
N HIS A 103 -4.47 -6.25 -3.86
CA HIS A 103 -4.52 -4.77 -3.86
C HIS A 103 -3.38 -4.18 -4.69
N LEU A 104 -2.15 -4.60 -4.40
CA LEU A 104 -0.98 -4.09 -5.12
C LEU A 104 -0.97 -4.58 -6.57
N GLY A 105 -1.36 -5.83 -6.79
CA GLY A 105 -1.40 -6.42 -8.14
C GLY A 105 -2.42 -5.73 -9.04
N ARG A 106 -3.54 -5.25 -8.48
CA ARG A 106 -4.53 -4.52 -9.25
C ARG A 106 -3.92 -3.28 -9.91
N HIS A 107 -3.11 -2.54 -9.15
CA HIS A 107 -2.46 -1.35 -9.71
C HIS A 107 -1.51 -1.71 -10.84
N LEU A 108 -0.76 -2.82 -10.69
CA LEU A 108 0.15 -3.25 -11.76
C LEU A 108 -0.61 -3.66 -13.01
N ARG A 109 -1.71 -4.40 -12.85
CA ARG A 109 -2.54 -4.79 -14.00
C ARG A 109 -3.16 -3.58 -14.68
N ASP A 110 -3.59 -2.57 -13.91
CA ASP A 110 -4.12 -1.34 -14.46
C ASP A 110 -3.06 -0.59 -15.27
N ALA A 111 -1.78 -0.80 -14.96
CA ALA A 111 -0.66 -0.23 -15.69
C ALA A 111 -0.20 -1.11 -16.86
N GLY A 112 -0.90 -2.21 -17.12
CA GLY A 112 -0.55 -3.14 -18.18
C GLY A 112 0.58 -4.08 -17.84
N LYS A 113 0.86 -4.27 -16.54
CA LYS A 113 1.95 -5.14 -16.08
C LYS A 113 1.42 -6.32 -15.30
N GLU A 114 2.11 -7.45 -15.39
CA GLU A 114 1.76 -8.65 -14.65
C GLU A 114 2.50 -8.67 -13.31
N PRO A 115 1.80 -8.68 -12.17
CA PRO A 115 2.47 -8.77 -10.88
C PRO A 115 3.11 -10.14 -10.68
N ALA A 116 4.19 -10.18 -9.89
CA ALA A 116 4.79 -11.45 -9.50
C ALA A 116 3.77 -12.27 -8.69
N ASP A 117 3.84 -13.58 -8.81
CA ASP A 117 2.96 -14.47 -8.06
C ASP A 117 3.25 -14.38 -6.55
N LEU A 118 2.20 -14.55 -5.75
CA LEU A 118 2.37 -14.63 -4.31
C LEU A 118 2.93 -15.99 -3.94
N LYS A 119 4.06 -16.01 -3.26
CA LYS A 119 4.67 -17.27 -2.80
C LYS A 119 3.90 -17.83 -1.60
N PRO A 120 3.85 -19.17 -1.49
CA PRO A 120 3.20 -19.82 -0.36
C PRO A 120 3.78 -19.43 0.99
#